data_b0ec86e27e67c5a7663127aae46f10c1
#
_entry.id   b0ec86e27e67c5a7663127aae46f10c1
#
_cell.length_a   1.000
_cell.length_b   1.000
_cell.length_c   1.000
_cell.angle_alpha   90.00
_cell.angle_beta   90.00
_cell.angle_gamma   90.00
#
_symmetry.space_group_name_H-M   'P 1'
#
loop_
_entity.id
_entity.type
_entity.pdbx_description
1 polymer ?
#
loop_
_entity_poly.entity_id
_entity_poly.type
_entity_poly.pdbx_seq_one_letter_code
_entity_poly.pdbx_strand_id
1 'polypeptide(L)'
;LSPQSTRKIYELGIDSIPSESECYPAKLAHGHMTWLIHQNVDFIFYPCVPYERNEFPDSNNHYNCPIVTSYAENIKNNVEDITSGKVRFYNPFMAFTSEETLSSQLVKTFTAPEFAIPESEIRDAVSEGYKELAVVRMEMQKKGEEVLAYMEKTGKRGIVLAGRPYHVDPEINHGIPELINSYGIAVLTEDSVSHLHQVERPLIVMDQWMYHSRLYAAANFVKTQDHLDLIQLNSFGCGLD
;
A
#
# COMPACT_ATOMS: atom_id res chain seq x y z
N LEU A 1 -6.85 -14.69 2.65
CA LEU A 1 -6.43 -13.64 1.73
C LEU A 1 -6.95 -13.93 0.33
N SER A 2 -7.24 -12.87 -0.45
CA SER A 2 -7.54 -12.97 -1.88
C SER A 2 -6.26 -13.25 -2.70
N PRO A 3 -6.36 -13.76 -3.93
CA PRO A 3 -5.22 -14.00 -4.79
C PRO A 3 -4.61 -12.70 -5.31
N GLN A 4 -3.52 -12.80 -6.09
CA GLN A 4 -2.95 -11.70 -6.83
C GLN A 4 -3.99 -11.06 -7.76
N SER A 5 -3.92 -9.74 -7.95
CA SER A 5 -4.82 -9.01 -8.83
C SER A 5 -4.67 -9.45 -10.29
N THR A 6 -5.78 -9.52 -10.97
CA THR A 6 -5.87 -9.81 -12.40
C THR A 6 -7.10 -9.12 -12.97
N ARG A 7 -7.17 -9.00 -14.30
CA ARG A 7 -8.37 -8.52 -14.99
C ARG A 7 -9.64 -9.29 -14.60
N LYS A 8 -9.54 -10.61 -14.36
CA LYS A 8 -10.66 -11.45 -13.91
C LYS A 8 -11.14 -11.05 -12.52
N ILE A 9 -10.23 -10.71 -11.60
CA ILE A 9 -10.59 -10.19 -10.27
C ILE A 9 -11.34 -8.87 -10.41
N TYR A 10 -10.86 -7.93 -11.22
CA TYR A 10 -11.57 -6.68 -11.49
C TYR A 10 -13.01 -6.93 -11.98
N GLU A 11 -13.18 -7.83 -12.95
CA GLU A 11 -14.48 -8.16 -13.55
C GLU A 11 -15.49 -8.71 -12.55
N LEU A 12 -15.05 -9.42 -11.50
CA LEU A 12 -15.93 -9.88 -10.42
C LEU A 12 -16.57 -8.74 -9.62
N GLY A 13 -15.92 -7.57 -9.57
CA GLY A 13 -16.37 -6.44 -8.74
C GLY A 13 -17.17 -5.38 -9.49
N ILE A 14 -17.26 -5.45 -10.82
CA ILE A 14 -17.80 -4.37 -11.67
C ILE A 14 -19.18 -3.89 -11.20
N ASP A 15 -20.09 -4.80 -10.86
CA ASP A 15 -21.47 -4.47 -10.50
C ASP A 15 -21.60 -3.69 -9.20
N SER A 16 -20.56 -3.70 -8.35
CA SER A 16 -20.56 -3.03 -7.06
C SER A 16 -19.73 -1.73 -7.04
N ILE A 17 -19.06 -1.39 -8.15
CA ILE A 17 -18.28 -0.15 -8.27
C ILE A 17 -19.23 1.06 -8.39
N PRO A 18 -19.24 2.00 -7.42
CA PRO A 18 -20.26 3.06 -7.39
C PRO A 18 -19.99 4.20 -8.39
N SER A 19 -18.74 4.33 -8.88
CA SER A 19 -18.36 5.42 -9.77
C SER A 19 -17.24 5.00 -10.73
N GLU A 20 -17.39 5.41 -11.99
CA GLU A 20 -16.34 5.24 -12.99
C GLU A 20 -15.10 6.11 -12.71
N SER A 21 -15.26 7.18 -11.96
CA SER A 21 -14.16 8.09 -11.59
C SER A 21 -13.28 7.59 -10.44
N GLU A 22 -13.64 6.47 -9.79
CA GLU A 22 -12.75 5.85 -8.81
C GLU A 22 -11.45 5.39 -9.45
N CYS A 23 -10.35 5.51 -8.70
CA CYS A 23 -9.05 4.99 -9.15
C CYS A 23 -9.09 3.46 -9.31
N TYR A 24 -8.29 2.94 -10.23
CA TYR A 24 -8.31 1.51 -10.55
C TYR A 24 -8.04 0.59 -9.34
N PRO A 25 -7.13 0.92 -8.41
CA PRO A 25 -6.96 0.14 -7.16
C PRO A 25 -8.24 0.03 -6.32
N ALA A 26 -9.03 1.10 -6.22
CA ALA A 26 -10.32 1.06 -5.52
C ALA A 26 -11.29 0.09 -6.19
N LYS A 27 -11.36 0.12 -7.52
CA LYS A 27 -12.18 -0.81 -8.31
C LYS A 27 -11.76 -2.27 -8.13
N LEU A 28 -10.44 -2.54 -8.11
CA LEU A 28 -9.91 -3.88 -7.85
C LEU A 28 -10.30 -4.41 -6.46
N ALA A 29 -10.36 -3.54 -5.45
CA ALA A 29 -10.76 -3.94 -4.10
C ALA A 29 -12.16 -4.56 -4.08
N HIS A 30 -13.10 -4.05 -4.86
CA HIS A 30 -14.43 -4.66 -5.03
C HIS A 30 -14.36 -6.10 -5.55
N GLY A 31 -13.54 -6.33 -6.58
CA GLY A 31 -13.32 -7.66 -7.14
C GLY A 31 -12.72 -8.64 -6.14
N HIS A 32 -11.75 -8.21 -5.35
CA HIS A 32 -11.15 -9.03 -4.29
C HIS A 32 -12.17 -9.40 -3.21
N MET A 33 -13.06 -8.49 -2.83
CA MET A 33 -14.14 -8.79 -1.87
C MET A 33 -15.13 -9.79 -2.43
N THR A 34 -15.59 -9.61 -3.68
CA THR A 34 -16.48 -10.54 -4.35
C THR A 34 -15.84 -11.93 -4.47
N TRP A 35 -14.54 -12.00 -4.78
CA TRP A 35 -13.82 -13.26 -4.81
C TRP A 35 -13.83 -13.97 -3.44
N LEU A 36 -13.55 -13.25 -2.34
CA LEU A 36 -13.60 -13.79 -0.98
C LEU A 36 -15.00 -14.32 -0.63
N ILE A 37 -16.04 -13.58 -1.00
CA ILE A 37 -17.44 -14.00 -0.79
C ILE A 37 -17.71 -15.33 -1.50
N HIS A 38 -17.24 -15.49 -2.74
CA HIS A 38 -17.38 -16.73 -3.50
C HIS A 38 -16.61 -17.91 -2.89
N GLN A 39 -15.63 -17.66 -2.01
CA GLN A 39 -14.96 -18.72 -1.24
C GLN A 39 -15.76 -19.17 -0.01
N ASN A 40 -16.93 -18.60 0.23
CA ASN A 40 -17.82 -18.90 1.38
C ASN A 40 -17.09 -18.70 2.72
N VAL A 41 -16.36 -17.60 2.86
CA VAL A 41 -15.68 -17.26 4.13
C VAL A 41 -16.73 -16.90 5.21
N ASP A 42 -16.44 -17.20 6.48
CA ASP A 42 -17.33 -16.91 7.59
C ASP A 42 -17.49 -15.41 7.86
N PHE A 43 -16.41 -14.66 7.63
CA PHE A 43 -16.40 -13.21 7.73
C PHE A 43 -15.25 -12.59 6.91
N ILE A 44 -15.33 -11.30 6.66
CA ILE A 44 -14.28 -10.50 6.06
C ILE A 44 -13.88 -9.42 7.07
N PHE A 45 -12.58 -9.32 7.37
CA PHE A 45 -11.99 -8.23 8.12
C PHE A 45 -11.20 -7.32 7.18
N TYR A 46 -11.69 -6.09 7.01
CA TYR A 46 -11.06 -5.10 6.14
C TYR A 46 -11.11 -3.71 6.79
N PRO A 47 -10.09 -3.33 7.59
CA PRO A 47 -10.11 -2.08 8.34
C PRO A 47 -9.99 -0.85 7.44
N CYS A 48 -10.56 0.27 7.91
CA CYS A 48 -10.27 1.61 7.40
C CYS A 48 -9.01 2.12 8.10
N VAL A 49 -7.96 2.46 7.34
CA VAL A 49 -6.67 2.89 7.91
C VAL A 49 -6.39 4.35 7.54
N PRO A 50 -6.76 5.32 8.41
CA PRO A 50 -6.49 6.74 8.14
C PRO A 50 -5.03 7.15 8.36
N TYR A 51 -4.32 6.48 9.28
CA TYR A 51 -2.96 6.85 9.68
C TYR A 51 -1.98 5.69 9.50
N GLU A 52 -0.89 5.97 8.80
CA GLU A 52 0.27 5.09 8.70
C GLU A 52 1.32 5.38 9.78
N ARG A 53 2.38 4.58 9.83
CA ARG A 53 3.56 4.91 10.63
C ARG A 53 4.21 6.17 10.09
N ASN A 54 4.67 7.03 10.98
CA ASN A 54 5.46 8.19 10.58
C ASN A 54 6.90 7.77 10.27
N GLU A 55 7.22 7.61 8.99
CA GLU A 55 8.57 7.29 8.51
C GLU A 55 9.45 8.55 8.34
N PHE A 56 8.82 9.71 8.28
CA PHE A 56 9.45 11.00 8.04
C PHE A 56 9.04 11.99 9.15
N PRO A 57 9.79 12.04 10.26
CA PRO A 57 9.41 12.84 11.45
C PRO A 57 9.14 14.32 11.16
N ASP A 58 9.78 14.87 10.13
CA ASP A 58 9.63 16.27 9.71
C ASP A 58 8.44 16.49 8.74
N SER A 59 7.69 15.44 8.39
CA SER A 59 6.50 15.57 7.55
C SER A 59 5.37 16.30 8.27
N ASN A 60 4.51 16.98 7.51
CA ASN A 60 3.36 17.67 8.09
C ASN A 60 2.33 16.70 8.67
N ASN A 61 2.19 15.49 8.08
CA ASN A 61 1.36 14.41 8.59
C ASN A 61 1.74 13.07 7.93
N HIS A 62 1.07 12.00 8.35
CA HIS A 62 1.30 10.64 7.83
C HIS A 62 -0.04 9.92 7.53
N TYR A 63 -0.98 10.66 6.94
CA TYR A 63 -2.26 10.10 6.51
C TYR A 63 -2.10 9.11 5.34
N ASN A 64 -3.08 8.21 5.24
CA ASN A 64 -3.37 7.55 3.98
C ASN A 64 -4.19 8.46 3.06
N CYS A 65 -4.20 8.14 1.77
CA CYS A 65 -5.11 8.73 0.82
C CYS A 65 -6.58 8.55 1.29
N PRO A 66 -7.44 9.56 1.20
CA PRO A 66 -8.85 9.45 1.61
C PRO A 66 -9.59 8.29 0.94
N ILE A 67 -9.29 8.00 -0.35
CA ILE A 67 -9.88 6.87 -1.06
C ILE A 67 -9.45 5.54 -0.45
N VAL A 68 -8.14 5.37 -0.17
CA VAL A 68 -7.62 4.16 0.51
C VAL A 68 -8.26 3.99 1.89
N THR A 69 -8.36 5.07 2.67
CA THR A 69 -9.01 5.06 3.98
C THR A 69 -10.48 4.61 3.88
N SER A 70 -11.18 4.99 2.82
CA SER A 70 -12.61 4.74 2.64
C SER A 70 -12.95 3.45 1.88
N TYR A 71 -11.96 2.69 1.37
CA TYR A 71 -12.22 1.45 0.61
C TYR A 71 -13.22 0.53 1.31
N ALA A 72 -12.99 0.25 2.60
CA ALA A 72 -13.82 -0.69 3.34
C ALA A 72 -15.25 -0.17 3.54
N GLU A 73 -15.43 1.13 3.79
CA GLU A 73 -16.76 1.76 3.89
C GLU A 73 -17.49 1.78 2.54
N ASN A 74 -16.76 2.06 1.45
CA ASN A 74 -17.32 2.03 0.11
C ASN A 74 -17.83 0.62 -0.24
N ILE A 75 -16.99 -0.38 -0.06
CA ILE A 75 -17.32 -1.79 -0.29
C ILE A 75 -18.53 -2.22 0.55
N LYS A 76 -18.54 -1.90 1.86
CA LYS A 76 -19.61 -2.23 2.78
C LYS A 76 -20.98 -1.75 2.30
N ASN A 77 -21.02 -0.57 1.67
CA ASN A 77 -22.26 0.06 1.24
C ASN A 77 -22.70 -0.30 -0.19
N ASN A 78 -21.83 -0.91 -0.99
CA ASN A 78 -22.08 -1.16 -2.40
C ASN A 78 -22.07 -2.65 -2.81
N VAL A 79 -21.51 -3.55 -1.98
CA VAL A 79 -21.52 -4.99 -2.24
C VAL A 79 -22.76 -5.62 -1.62
N GLU A 80 -23.69 -6.14 -2.46
CA GLU A 80 -25.00 -6.64 -2.05
C GLU A 80 -24.92 -7.74 -0.99
N ASP A 81 -24.03 -8.70 -1.12
CA ASP A 81 -23.86 -9.80 -0.17
C ASP A 81 -23.42 -9.32 1.23
N ILE A 82 -22.78 -8.16 1.30
CA ILE A 82 -22.39 -7.50 2.56
C ILE A 82 -23.56 -6.67 3.09
N THR A 83 -24.20 -5.85 2.27
CA THR A 83 -25.32 -4.98 2.69
C THR A 83 -26.53 -5.78 3.14
N SER A 84 -26.79 -6.94 2.54
CA SER A 84 -27.86 -7.86 2.94
C SER A 84 -27.54 -8.67 4.22
N GLY A 85 -26.32 -8.61 4.72
CA GLY A 85 -25.88 -9.36 5.89
C GLY A 85 -25.60 -10.85 5.63
N LYS A 86 -25.53 -11.28 4.37
CA LYS A 86 -25.17 -12.66 4.00
C LYS A 86 -23.74 -13.02 4.40
N VAL A 87 -22.83 -12.03 4.36
CA VAL A 87 -21.45 -12.15 4.84
C VAL A 87 -21.20 -11.12 5.93
N ARG A 88 -20.64 -11.55 7.07
CA ARG A 88 -20.24 -10.64 8.14
C ARG A 88 -19.03 -9.83 7.70
N PHE A 89 -19.11 -8.50 7.82
CA PHE A 89 -18.06 -7.60 7.38
C PHE A 89 -17.63 -6.66 8.51
N TYR A 90 -16.36 -6.73 8.89
CA TYR A 90 -15.76 -5.95 9.96
C TYR A 90 -14.77 -4.94 9.38
N ASN A 91 -15.12 -3.67 9.46
CA ASN A 91 -14.34 -2.57 8.89
C ASN A 91 -14.04 -1.44 9.90
N PRO A 92 -13.50 -1.76 11.09
CA PRO A 92 -13.19 -0.73 12.07
C PRO A 92 -12.15 0.25 11.54
N PHE A 93 -12.21 1.50 12.05
CA PHE A 93 -11.12 2.46 11.84
C PHE A 93 -9.94 2.08 12.75
N MET A 94 -8.77 1.90 12.14
CA MET A 94 -7.54 1.51 12.81
C MET A 94 -6.38 2.39 12.37
N ALA A 95 -5.47 2.70 13.28
CA ALA A 95 -4.27 3.48 12.98
C ALA A 95 -3.02 2.62 13.17
N PHE A 96 -2.12 2.65 12.19
CA PHE A 96 -0.85 1.94 12.25
C PHE A 96 0.29 2.79 12.83
N THR A 97 -0.08 3.85 13.55
CA THR A 97 0.87 4.82 14.13
C THR A 97 1.86 4.18 15.10
N SER A 98 1.40 3.22 15.89
CA SER A 98 2.22 2.47 16.84
C SER A 98 1.64 1.09 17.12
N GLU A 99 2.49 0.18 17.58
CA GLU A 99 2.13 -1.16 18.04
C GLU A 99 1.05 -1.12 19.11
N GLU A 100 1.19 -0.24 20.11
CA GLU A 100 0.22 -0.08 21.20
C GLU A 100 -1.14 0.41 20.70
N THR A 101 -1.16 1.39 19.79
CA THR A 101 -2.40 1.92 19.21
C THR A 101 -3.14 0.82 18.45
N LEU A 102 -2.46 0.11 17.56
CA LEU A 102 -3.05 -0.97 16.77
C LEU A 102 -3.52 -2.13 17.66
N SER A 103 -2.69 -2.57 18.62
CA SER A 103 -3.05 -3.62 19.57
C SER A 103 -4.32 -3.28 20.34
N SER A 104 -4.41 -2.06 20.89
CA SER A 104 -5.57 -1.62 21.65
C SER A 104 -6.86 -1.58 20.82
N GLN A 105 -6.76 -1.24 19.54
CA GLN A 105 -7.90 -1.24 18.62
C GLN A 105 -8.32 -2.66 18.21
N LEU A 106 -7.37 -3.55 17.95
CA LEU A 106 -7.64 -4.97 17.62
C LEU A 106 -8.21 -5.73 18.81
N VAL A 107 -7.72 -5.45 20.03
CA VAL A 107 -8.28 -6.02 21.27
C VAL A 107 -9.77 -5.68 21.39
N LYS A 108 -10.18 -4.43 21.17
CA LYS A 108 -11.61 -4.06 21.18
C LYS A 108 -12.46 -4.82 20.17
N THR A 109 -11.87 -5.20 19.03
CA THR A 109 -12.58 -5.93 17.99
C THR A 109 -12.63 -7.41 18.27
N PHE A 110 -11.50 -8.05 18.59
CA PHE A 110 -11.36 -9.50 18.59
C PHE A 110 -11.53 -10.18 19.96
N THR A 111 -11.62 -9.42 21.05
CA THR A 111 -12.06 -10.00 22.35
C THR A 111 -13.58 -10.12 22.45
N ALA A 112 -14.34 -9.57 21.49
CA ALA A 112 -15.79 -9.72 21.43
C ALA A 112 -16.20 -11.21 21.43
N PRO A 113 -17.38 -11.55 22.00
CA PRO A 113 -17.79 -12.95 22.22
C PRO A 113 -17.79 -13.81 20.97
N GLU A 114 -18.04 -13.24 19.79
CA GLU A 114 -18.03 -13.95 18.51
C GLU A 114 -16.63 -14.42 18.06
N PHE A 115 -15.58 -13.78 18.55
CA PHE A 115 -14.18 -14.16 18.28
C PHE A 115 -13.51 -14.77 19.51
N ALA A 116 -13.74 -14.18 20.66
CA ALA A 116 -13.24 -14.61 21.98
C ALA A 116 -11.71 -14.87 22.00
N ILE A 117 -10.93 -14.08 21.23
CA ILE A 117 -9.48 -14.21 21.19
C ILE A 117 -8.88 -13.53 22.44
N PRO A 118 -7.98 -14.21 23.16
CA PRO A 118 -7.33 -13.60 24.33
C PRO A 118 -6.53 -12.34 23.98
N GLU A 119 -6.58 -11.32 24.83
CA GLU A 119 -5.85 -10.06 24.61
C GLU A 119 -4.35 -10.29 24.41
N SER A 120 -3.74 -11.19 25.19
CA SER A 120 -2.30 -11.52 25.05
C SER A 120 -1.96 -12.02 23.66
N GLU A 121 -2.78 -12.90 23.08
CA GLU A 121 -2.58 -13.45 21.74
C GLU A 121 -2.66 -12.37 20.67
N ILE A 122 -3.61 -11.44 20.80
CA ILE A 122 -3.75 -10.30 19.87
C ILE A 122 -2.50 -9.40 19.94
N ARG A 123 -2.03 -9.08 21.16
CA ARG A 123 -0.85 -8.24 21.34
C ARG A 123 0.42 -8.91 20.81
N ASP A 124 0.59 -10.18 21.06
CA ASP A 124 1.73 -10.97 20.56
C ASP A 124 1.71 -11.00 19.01
N ALA A 125 0.55 -11.24 18.40
CA ALA A 125 0.40 -11.24 16.94
C ALA A 125 0.72 -9.87 16.32
N VAL A 126 0.31 -8.76 16.95
CA VAL A 126 0.67 -7.40 16.48
C VAL A 126 2.17 -7.18 16.60
N SER A 127 2.78 -7.56 17.70
CA SER A 127 4.24 -7.43 17.91
C SER A 127 5.01 -8.18 16.85
N GLU A 128 4.67 -9.44 16.58
CA GLU A 128 5.29 -10.22 15.51
C GLU A 128 5.05 -9.60 14.12
N GLY A 129 3.86 -9.08 13.85
CA GLY A 129 3.57 -8.37 12.59
C GLY A 129 4.44 -7.13 12.39
N TYR A 130 4.69 -6.34 13.43
CA TYR A 130 5.60 -5.17 13.35
C TYR A 130 7.07 -5.58 13.16
N LYS A 131 7.52 -6.69 13.78
CA LYS A 131 8.86 -7.23 13.57
C LYS A 131 9.04 -7.69 12.12
N GLU A 132 8.08 -8.44 11.60
CA GLU A 132 8.11 -8.92 10.21
C GLU A 132 8.11 -7.73 9.22
N LEU A 133 7.28 -6.72 9.44
CA LEU A 133 7.27 -5.51 8.62
C LEU A 133 8.64 -4.82 8.61
N ALA A 134 9.34 -4.78 9.75
CA ALA A 134 10.68 -4.21 9.84
C ALA A 134 11.71 -5.03 9.03
N VAL A 135 11.61 -6.37 9.10
CA VAL A 135 12.45 -7.29 8.31
C VAL A 135 12.23 -7.09 6.82
N VAL A 136 10.99 -7.10 6.35
CA VAL A 136 10.64 -6.89 4.93
C VAL A 136 11.19 -5.56 4.41
N ARG A 137 11.06 -4.48 5.19
CA ARG A 137 11.62 -3.17 4.82
C ARG A 137 13.13 -3.19 4.68
N MET A 138 13.81 -3.78 5.66
CA MET A 138 15.27 -3.90 5.63
C MET A 138 15.74 -4.72 4.42
N GLU A 139 15.07 -5.82 4.10
CA GLU A 139 15.38 -6.65 2.93
C GLU A 139 15.18 -5.89 1.62
N MET A 140 14.10 -5.09 1.51
CA MET A 140 13.82 -4.28 0.35
C MET A 140 14.88 -3.18 0.16
N GLN A 141 15.25 -2.46 1.22
CA GLN A 141 16.33 -1.47 1.22
C GLN A 141 17.67 -2.10 0.81
N LYS A 142 18.04 -3.21 1.43
CA LYS A 142 19.24 -3.96 1.08
C LYS A 142 19.24 -4.39 -0.40
N LYS A 143 18.09 -4.83 -0.90
CA LYS A 143 17.95 -5.19 -2.32
C LYS A 143 18.14 -3.99 -3.24
N GLY A 144 17.63 -2.83 -2.86
CA GLY A 144 17.89 -1.57 -3.57
C GLY A 144 19.40 -1.24 -3.63
N GLU A 145 20.09 -1.32 -2.49
CA GLU A 145 21.53 -1.08 -2.41
C GLU A 145 22.35 -2.09 -3.24
N GLU A 146 21.96 -3.38 -3.25
CA GLU A 146 22.58 -4.39 -4.11
C GLU A 146 22.44 -4.06 -5.60
N VAL A 147 21.26 -3.57 -6.02
CA VAL A 147 21.01 -3.16 -7.42
C VAL A 147 21.82 -1.93 -7.79
N LEU A 148 21.91 -0.92 -6.90
CA LEU A 148 22.77 0.27 -7.12
C LEU A 148 24.24 -0.12 -7.28
N ALA A 149 24.76 -0.98 -6.42
CA ALA A 149 26.13 -1.48 -6.53
C ALA A 149 26.38 -2.29 -7.82
N TYR A 150 25.38 -3.06 -8.27
CA TYR A 150 25.44 -3.75 -9.55
C TYR A 150 25.47 -2.77 -10.72
N MET A 151 24.67 -1.71 -10.69
CA MET A 151 24.66 -0.67 -11.73
C MET A 151 26.01 0.03 -11.81
N GLU A 152 26.58 0.45 -10.68
CA GLU A 152 27.91 1.08 -10.61
C GLU A 152 28.99 0.17 -11.21
N LYS A 153 29.01 -1.11 -10.81
CA LYS A 153 30.00 -2.10 -11.28
C LYS A 153 29.90 -2.37 -12.79
N THR A 154 28.68 -2.32 -13.35
CA THR A 154 28.42 -2.72 -14.75
C THR A 154 28.28 -1.55 -15.71
N GLY A 155 28.23 -0.31 -15.21
CA GLY A 155 27.93 0.89 -16.01
C GLY A 155 26.50 0.93 -16.55
N LYS A 156 25.56 0.15 -15.98
CA LYS A 156 24.17 0.14 -16.41
C LYS A 156 23.41 1.33 -15.84
N ARG A 157 22.41 1.78 -16.60
CA ARG A 157 21.42 2.73 -16.10
C ARG A 157 20.32 2.04 -15.34
N GLY A 158 19.63 2.78 -14.48
CA GLY A 158 18.44 2.33 -13.75
C GLY A 158 17.33 3.36 -13.77
N ILE A 159 16.15 2.90 -13.42
CA ILE A 159 14.96 3.71 -13.22
C ILE A 159 14.38 3.39 -11.84
N VAL A 160 14.17 4.42 -11.03
CA VAL A 160 13.30 4.35 -9.87
C VAL A 160 11.86 4.50 -10.39
N LEU A 161 11.13 3.39 -10.40
CA LEU A 161 9.72 3.38 -10.76
C LEU A 161 8.93 3.74 -9.51
N ALA A 162 8.69 5.03 -9.34
CA ALA A 162 8.06 5.60 -8.17
C ALA A 162 6.53 5.57 -8.29
N GLY A 163 5.84 5.41 -7.17
CA GLY A 163 4.39 5.40 -7.15
C GLY A 163 3.84 5.13 -5.76
N ARG A 164 2.54 4.92 -5.70
CA ARG A 164 1.88 4.43 -4.48
C ARG A 164 2.16 2.95 -4.29
N PRO A 165 2.02 2.39 -3.08
CA PRO A 165 2.29 0.97 -2.84
C PRO A 165 1.58 0.02 -3.80
N TYR A 166 0.39 0.35 -4.27
CA TYR A 166 -0.37 -0.47 -5.21
C TYR A 166 0.23 -0.51 -6.63
N HIS A 167 1.16 0.39 -6.99
CA HIS A 167 1.80 0.37 -8.31
C HIS A 167 2.80 -0.79 -8.50
N VAL A 168 3.14 -1.53 -7.43
CA VAL A 168 3.88 -2.78 -7.56
C VAL A 168 2.99 -3.97 -7.97
N ASP A 169 1.66 -3.80 -7.91
CA ASP A 169 0.73 -4.83 -8.37
C ASP A 169 0.78 -4.98 -9.89
N PRO A 170 0.97 -6.20 -10.42
CA PRO A 170 1.16 -6.43 -11.87
C PRO A 170 -0.07 -6.09 -12.71
N GLU A 171 -1.28 -6.18 -12.17
CA GLU A 171 -2.49 -5.73 -12.88
C GLU A 171 -2.54 -4.20 -12.99
N ILE A 172 -2.00 -3.47 -12.00
CA ILE A 172 -2.00 -2.01 -11.98
C ILE A 172 -0.84 -1.44 -12.79
N ASN A 173 0.34 -2.05 -12.74
CA ASN A 173 1.53 -1.55 -13.45
C ASN A 173 1.59 -1.98 -14.93
N HIS A 174 0.72 -2.88 -15.35
CA HIS A 174 0.59 -3.32 -16.76
C HIS A 174 1.89 -3.85 -17.40
N GLY A 175 2.80 -4.43 -16.60
CA GLY A 175 4.08 -4.96 -17.10
C GLY A 175 5.13 -3.88 -17.42
N ILE A 176 4.97 -2.67 -16.90
CA ILE A 176 5.96 -1.59 -17.08
C ILE A 176 7.35 -1.97 -16.54
N PRO A 177 7.50 -2.60 -15.35
CA PRO A 177 8.81 -3.04 -14.87
C PRO A 177 9.51 -4.02 -15.82
N GLU A 178 8.77 -5.00 -16.36
CA GLU A 178 9.28 -5.99 -17.30
C GLU A 178 9.69 -5.34 -18.61
N LEU A 179 8.91 -4.37 -19.10
CA LEU A 179 9.25 -3.61 -20.30
C LEU A 179 10.56 -2.85 -20.12
N ILE A 180 10.73 -2.14 -19.01
CA ILE A 180 11.97 -1.40 -18.69
C ILE A 180 13.16 -2.36 -18.63
N ASN A 181 13.01 -3.49 -17.93
CA ASN A 181 14.04 -4.52 -17.85
C ASN A 181 14.41 -5.13 -19.23
N SER A 182 13.46 -5.22 -20.14
CA SER A 182 13.72 -5.74 -21.50
C SER A 182 14.70 -4.87 -22.31
N TYR A 183 14.83 -3.58 -21.96
CA TYR A 183 15.83 -2.67 -22.51
C TYR A 183 17.19 -2.74 -21.79
N GLY A 184 17.36 -3.66 -20.84
CA GLY A 184 18.60 -3.81 -20.07
C GLY A 184 18.80 -2.75 -18.99
N ILE A 185 17.74 -2.01 -18.64
CA ILE A 185 17.72 -0.98 -17.59
C ILE A 185 17.28 -1.62 -16.29
N ALA A 186 17.97 -1.34 -15.19
CA ALA A 186 17.58 -1.81 -13.86
C ALA A 186 16.34 -1.07 -13.35
N VAL A 187 15.47 -1.76 -12.62
CA VAL A 187 14.27 -1.17 -12.01
C VAL A 187 14.39 -1.25 -10.49
N LEU A 188 14.15 -0.13 -9.85
CA LEU A 188 14.05 0.02 -8.39
C LEU A 188 12.68 0.63 -8.06
N THR A 189 12.20 0.44 -6.84
CA THR A 189 11.01 1.10 -6.31
C THR A 189 11.42 2.25 -5.38
N GLU A 190 10.53 3.21 -5.12
CA GLU A 190 10.82 4.35 -4.26
C GLU A 190 11.18 3.93 -2.83
N ASP A 191 10.55 2.89 -2.30
CA ASP A 191 10.80 2.39 -0.95
C ASP A 191 12.13 1.64 -0.80
N SER A 192 12.70 1.16 -1.92
CA SER A 192 14.02 0.54 -1.94
C SER A 192 15.17 1.55 -1.87
N VAL A 193 14.91 2.85 -2.11
CA VAL A 193 15.96 3.90 -2.17
C VAL A 193 15.66 5.14 -1.32
N SER A 194 14.43 5.35 -0.87
CA SER A 194 14.02 6.56 -0.14
C SER A 194 14.78 6.78 1.18
N HIS A 195 15.31 5.73 1.80
CA HIS A 195 16.12 5.80 3.01
C HIS A 195 17.52 6.40 2.78
N LEU A 196 17.96 6.50 1.53
CA LEU A 196 19.30 6.97 1.15
C LEU A 196 19.39 8.50 1.09
N HIS A 197 18.26 9.21 1.17
CA HIS A 197 18.24 10.67 1.16
C HIS A 197 17.10 11.24 2.00
N GLN A 198 17.25 12.51 2.42
CA GLN A 198 16.23 13.24 3.15
C GLN A 198 15.29 13.98 2.19
N VAL A 199 14.08 14.31 2.67
CA VAL A 199 13.17 15.22 1.97
C VAL A 199 13.71 16.64 2.07
N GLU A 200 14.04 17.26 0.94
CA GLU A 200 14.46 18.67 0.90
C GLU A 200 13.28 19.59 1.25
N ARG A 201 13.50 20.51 2.15
CA ARG A 201 12.49 21.47 2.62
C ARG A 201 12.95 22.92 2.40
N PRO A 202 12.03 23.90 2.19
CA PRO A 202 10.57 23.76 2.23
C PRO A 202 10.00 23.10 0.97
N LEU A 203 8.88 22.37 1.14
CA LEU A 203 8.09 21.86 0.03
C LEU A 203 7.13 22.94 -0.49
N ILE A 204 6.77 22.88 -1.77
CA ILE A 204 5.78 23.78 -2.38
C ILE A 204 4.36 23.46 -1.86
N VAL A 205 4.09 22.20 -1.56
CA VAL A 205 2.83 21.71 -0.98
C VAL A 205 3.10 20.96 0.32
N MET A 206 2.11 20.92 1.20
CA MET A 206 2.22 20.18 2.46
C MET A 206 2.25 18.67 2.18
N ASP A 207 3.21 17.97 2.78
CA ASP A 207 3.31 16.52 2.74
C ASP A 207 2.47 15.89 3.86
N GLN A 208 1.16 15.79 3.63
CA GLN A 208 0.22 15.23 4.60
C GLN A 208 0.10 13.71 4.51
N TRP A 209 0.43 13.12 3.37
CA TRP A 209 0.29 11.69 3.12
C TRP A 209 1.65 11.01 3.18
N MET A 210 1.74 9.95 3.97
CA MET A 210 3.01 9.27 4.26
C MET A 210 3.77 8.85 3.00
N TYR A 211 3.09 8.29 2.02
CA TYR A 211 3.72 7.81 0.79
C TYR A 211 4.28 8.92 -0.11
N HIS A 212 3.77 10.17 -0.03
CA HIS A 212 4.35 11.30 -0.75
C HIS A 212 5.74 11.67 -0.23
N SER A 213 5.93 11.66 1.09
CA SER A 213 7.26 11.91 1.67
C SER A 213 8.29 10.89 1.18
N ARG A 214 7.87 9.64 0.99
CA ARG A 214 8.70 8.58 0.41
C ARG A 214 9.09 8.88 -1.05
N LEU A 215 8.13 9.35 -1.87
CA LEU A 215 8.37 9.78 -3.25
C LEU A 215 9.35 10.96 -3.31
N TYR A 216 9.20 11.96 -2.44
CA TYR A 216 10.10 13.12 -2.39
C TYR A 216 11.53 12.71 -1.98
N ALA A 217 11.69 11.85 -0.99
CA ALA A 217 13.00 11.35 -0.58
C ALA A 217 13.67 10.56 -1.72
N ALA A 218 12.94 9.69 -2.39
CA ALA A 218 13.44 8.95 -3.56
C ALA A 218 13.84 9.88 -4.71
N ALA A 219 13.02 10.91 -5.01
CA ALA A 219 13.34 11.89 -6.04
C ALA A 219 14.61 12.68 -5.71
N ASN A 220 14.78 13.09 -4.44
CA ASN A 220 15.98 13.77 -3.99
C ASN A 220 17.22 12.88 -4.07
N PHE A 221 17.10 11.59 -3.76
CA PHE A 221 18.18 10.64 -3.97
C PHE A 221 18.57 10.56 -5.47
N VAL A 222 17.58 10.36 -6.36
CA VAL A 222 17.82 10.26 -7.81
C VAL A 222 18.54 11.49 -8.38
N LYS A 223 18.24 12.70 -7.91
CA LYS A 223 18.94 13.93 -8.30
C LYS A 223 20.47 13.88 -8.09
N THR A 224 20.94 13.04 -7.19
CA THR A 224 22.37 12.89 -6.86
C THR A 224 23.05 11.80 -7.68
N GLN A 225 22.33 11.12 -8.58
CA GLN A 225 22.79 9.94 -9.29
C GLN A 225 22.79 10.15 -10.82
N ASP A 226 23.97 10.15 -11.47
CA ASP A 226 24.07 10.37 -12.91
C ASP A 226 23.50 9.23 -13.78
N HIS A 227 23.35 8.03 -13.19
CA HIS A 227 22.93 6.82 -13.90
C HIS A 227 21.53 6.36 -13.56
N LEU A 228 20.79 7.17 -12.81
CA LEU A 228 19.46 6.83 -12.31
C LEU A 228 18.45 7.91 -12.72
N ASP A 229 17.37 7.49 -13.31
CA ASP A 229 16.23 8.34 -13.63
C ASP A 229 15.04 7.96 -12.74
N LEU A 230 14.06 8.86 -12.58
CA LEU A 230 12.83 8.59 -11.87
C LEU A 230 11.65 8.69 -12.85
N ILE A 231 10.80 7.67 -12.83
CA ILE A 231 9.50 7.67 -13.52
C ILE A 231 8.42 7.47 -12.45
N GLN A 232 7.51 8.42 -12.37
CA GLN A 232 6.38 8.31 -11.45
C GLN A 232 5.18 7.70 -12.16
N LEU A 233 4.65 6.61 -11.58
CA LEU A 233 3.36 6.05 -11.95
C LEU A 233 2.27 6.80 -11.20
N ASN A 234 1.19 7.10 -11.90
CA ASN A 234 0.06 7.85 -11.37
C ASN A 234 -1.26 7.19 -11.76
N SER A 235 -2.20 7.09 -10.82
CA SER A 235 -3.56 6.69 -11.13
C SER A 235 -4.34 7.84 -11.73
N PHE A 236 -5.10 7.57 -12.79
CA PHE A 236 -5.96 8.55 -13.41
C PHE A 236 -6.87 9.24 -12.37
N GLY A 237 -6.90 10.55 -12.40
CA GLY A 237 -7.69 11.36 -11.47
C GLY A 237 -7.06 11.64 -10.11
N CYS A 238 -5.84 11.12 -9.83
CA CYS A 238 -5.11 11.46 -8.62
C CYS A 238 -4.46 12.85 -8.76
N GLY A 239 -5.03 13.87 -8.14
CA GLY A 239 -4.60 15.27 -8.31
C GLY A 239 -3.37 15.68 -7.51
N LEU A 240 -2.83 14.81 -6.65
CA LEU A 240 -1.67 15.10 -5.81
C LEU A 240 -0.39 14.38 -6.25
N ASP A 241 -0.49 13.41 -7.14
CA ASP A 241 0.67 12.68 -7.68
C ASP A 241 1.29 13.40 -8.88
#